data_9c4fc0dbd47eec55eb4a17779b60a043
#
_entry.id   9c4fc0dbd47eec55eb4a17779b60a043
#
_cell.length_a   1.000
_cell.length_b   1.000
_cell.length_c   1.000
_cell.angle_alpha   90.00
_cell.angle_beta   90.00
_cell.angle_gamma   90.00
#
_symmetry.space_group_name_H-M   'P 1'
#
loop_
_entity.id
_entity.type
_entity.pdbx_description
1 polymer ?
#
loop_
_entity_poly.entity_id
_entity_poly.type
_entity_poly.pdbx_seq_one_letter_code
_entity_poly.pdbx_strand_id
1 'polypeptide(L)'
;MKNTIIAVVVIIILAIGAYFFIRGASNGGDAANQPEATATNDATVATSSANETVIGKSVQGRDITAYHFGTGDTELLFIGGIHGGYEWNTVLVAYELMDYLKANPAVIPANVKVTVIPVLNPDGLNKTVGTSTRFAAADVPASEALQVAGRFNANTVDLNRNFDCDWQATGKWQTKDVSGGSAAFSEPESMGVKNYVETSKPRAVVVWYSSAGGVFASSCHNGVSAETNTLTKKFADASGYPAYQSFNFYEITGDMVNWLAKQNIPAISVLLTNHTDTEWSKNQKGVDALLGYYAK
;
A
#
# COMPACT_ATOMS: atom_id res chain seq x y z
N MET A 1 4.33 -28.99 50.47
CA MET A 1 4.63 -27.62 50.00
C MET A 1 3.90 -27.23 48.72
N LYS A 2 3.83 -28.07 47.65
CA LYS A 2 3.09 -27.72 46.40
C LYS A 2 1.58 -27.47 46.60
N ASN A 3 0.91 -28.29 47.43
CA ASN A 3 -0.55 -28.17 47.63
C ASN A 3 -0.93 -26.94 48.49
N THR A 4 -0.04 -26.49 49.36
CA THR A 4 -0.27 -25.30 50.19
C THR A 4 -0.15 -24.01 49.38
N ILE A 5 0.74 -23.96 48.39
CA ILE A 5 0.92 -22.82 47.51
C ILE A 5 -0.29 -22.65 46.57
N ILE A 6 -0.85 -23.75 46.06
CA ILE A 6 -2.03 -23.70 45.16
C ILE A 6 -3.26 -23.18 45.95
N ALA A 7 -3.45 -23.61 47.20
CA ALA A 7 -4.56 -23.16 48.05
C ALA A 7 -4.47 -21.63 48.34
N VAL A 8 -3.30 -21.09 48.61
CA VAL A 8 -3.10 -19.65 48.84
C VAL A 8 -3.37 -18.82 47.60
N VAL A 9 -2.95 -19.27 46.42
CA VAL A 9 -3.20 -18.56 45.14
C VAL A 9 -4.69 -18.51 44.78
N VAL A 10 -5.42 -19.61 45.01
CA VAL A 10 -6.89 -19.66 44.76
C VAL A 10 -7.64 -18.72 45.72
N ILE A 11 -7.25 -18.64 46.99
CA ILE A 11 -7.86 -17.72 47.96
C ILE A 11 -7.62 -16.26 47.61
N ILE A 12 -6.43 -15.90 47.11
CA ILE A 12 -6.11 -14.54 46.66
C ILE A 12 -6.95 -14.16 45.43
N ILE A 13 -7.12 -15.04 44.44
CA ILE A 13 -7.93 -14.78 43.26
C ILE A 13 -9.41 -14.57 43.61
N LEU A 14 -9.95 -15.37 44.53
CA LEU A 14 -11.34 -15.22 45.01
C LEU A 14 -11.54 -13.92 45.81
N ALA A 15 -10.56 -13.49 46.63
CA ALA A 15 -10.62 -12.23 47.36
C ALA A 15 -10.58 -11.00 46.45
N ILE A 16 -9.79 -11.03 45.35
CA ILE A 16 -9.74 -9.95 44.36
C ILE A 16 -11.05 -9.89 43.54
N GLY A 17 -11.61 -11.03 43.18
CA GLY A 17 -12.91 -11.10 42.50
C GLY A 17 -14.07 -10.53 43.35
N ALA A 18 -14.12 -10.85 44.64
CA ALA A 18 -15.12 -10.31 45.59
C ALA A 18 -14.95 -8.81 45.83
N TYR A 19 -13.72 -8.29 45.87
CA TYR A 19 -13.46 -6.85 46.01
C TYR A 19 -13.99 -6.03 44.85
N PHE A 20 -13.84 -6.50 43.59
CA PHE A 20 -14.40 -5.83 42.44
C PHE A 20 -15.93 -5.96 42.32
N PHE A 21 -16.52 -7.07 42.80
CA PHE A 21 -17.96 -7.27 42.79
C PHE A 21 -18.69 -6.37 43.80
N ILE A 22 -18.12 -6.15 44.97
CA ILE A 22 -18.69 -5.31 46.06
C ILE A 22 -18.59 -3.82 45.70
N ARG A 23 -17.55 -3.37 44.98
CA ARG A 23 -17.43 -1.98 44.53
C ARG A 23 -18.31 -1.60 43.33
N GLY A 24 -18.80 -2.59 42.57
CA GLY A 24 -19.70 -2.38 41.44
C GLY A 24 -21.20 -2.22 41.85
N ALA A 25 -21.56 -2.43 43.13
CA ALA A 25 -22.95 -2.51 43.58
C ALA A 25 -23.48 -1.29 44.36
N SER A 26 -22.77 -0.16 44.38
CA SER A 26 -23.24 1.04 45.09
C SER A 26 -23.11 2.29 44.20
N ASN A 27 -24.03 2.47 43.29
CA ASN A 27 -24.53 3.79 42.84
C ASN A 27 -25.83 3.56 42.04
N GLY A 28 -26.95 3.52 42.77
CA GLY A 28 -28.28 3.68 42.23
C GLY A 28 -28.67 5.15 42.44
N GLY A 29 -29.12 5.78 41.35
CA GLY A 29 -29.69 7.14 41.43
C GLY A 29 -29.81 7.78 40.06
N ASP A 30 -31.07 7.85 39.62
CA ASP A 30 -31.66 8.78 38.66
C ASP A 30 -31.56 8.47 37.17
N ALA A 31 -32.72 7.98 36.69
CA ALA A 31 -33.12 7.97 35.29
C ALA A 31 -33.32 9.41 34.78
N ALA A 32 -32.51 9.86 33.86
CA ALA A 32 -32.79 11.00 33.01
C ALA A 32 -32.33 10.66 31.57
N ASN A 33 -33.32 10.70 30.67
CA ASN A 33 -33.28 10.68 29.22
C ASN A 33 -31.91 10.65 28.54
N GLN A 34 -31.53 9.49 28.03
CA GLN A 34 -30.44 9.35 27.09
C GLN A 34 -31.03 9.47 25.66
N PRO A 35 -30.60 10.42 24.83
CA PRO A 35 -30.93 10.41 23.40
C PRO A 35 -30.30 9.17 22.75
N GLU A 36 -31.09 8.49 21.97
CA GLU A 36 -30.71 7.39 21.10
C GLU A 36 -29.48 7.80 20.27
N ALA A 37 -28.34 7.14 20.49
CA ALA A 37 -27.13 7.34 19.70
C ALA A 37 -27.39 6.79 18.30
N THR A 38 -27.77 7.67 17.39
CA THR A 38 -27.66 7.43 15.96
C THR A 38 -26.20 7.10 15.66
N ALA A 39 -25.94 5.89 15.23
CA ALA A 39 -24.66 5.49 14.66
C ALA A 39 -24.43 6.36 13.41
N THR A 40 -23.74 7.48 13.59
CA THR A 40 -23.16 8.20 12.46
C THR A 40 -22.04 7.32 11.91
N ASN A 41 -22.25 6.78 10.72
CA ASN A 41 -21.17 6.32 9.86
C ASN A 41 -20.23 7.53 9.69
N ASP A 42 -19.16 7.55 10.48
CA ASP A 42 -18.07 8.49 10.31
C ASP A 42 -17.28 8.04 9.08
N ALA A 43 -17.81 8.38 7.90
CA ALA A 43 -17.05 8.36 6.68
C ALA A 43 -15.93 9.37 6.91
N THR A 44 -14.71 8.87 7.11
CA THR A 44 -13.50 9.66 7.25
C THR A 44 -13.47 10.65 6.08
N VAL A 45 -13.80 11.91 6.35
CA VAL A 45 -13.73 12.98 5.35
C VAL A 45 -12.27 13.13 4.99
N ALA A 46 -11.94 12.73 3.76
CA ALA A 46 -10.62 12.94 3.20
C ALA A 46 -10.32 14.44 3.21
N THR A 47 -9.37 14.87 4.02
CA THR A 47 -8.86 16.24 3.99
C THR A 47 -8.03 16.39 2.72
N SER A 48 -8.55 17.11 1.72
CA SER A 48 -7.80 17.42 0.49
C SER A 48 -7.35 18.87 0.50
N SER A 49 -6.04 19.10 0.33
CA SER A 49 -5.54 20.33 -0.27
C SER A 49 -5.61 20.21 -1.79
N ALA A 50 -5.51 21.34 -2.53
CA ALA A 50 -5.62 21.31 -4.00
C ALA A 50 -4.62 20.35 -4.68
N ASN A 51 -3.53 19.96 -3.98
CA ASN A 51 -2.44 19.16 -4.51
C ASN A 51 -2.23 17.80 -3.79
N GLU A 52 -3.02 17.46 -2.76
CA GLU A 52 -2.88 16.20 -2.04
C GLU A 52 -4.23 15.72 -1.48
N THR A 53 -4.37 14.41 -1.35
CA THR A 53 -5.56 13.75 -0.79
C THR A 53 -5.11 12.64 0.14
N VAL A 54 -5.61 12.60 1.38
CA VAL A 54 -5.47 11.45 2.25
C VAL A 54 -6.48 10.40 1.79
N ILE A 55 -5.99 9.30 1.22
CA ILE A 55 -6.83 8.22 0.65
C ILE A 55 -7.22 7.17 1.69
N GLY A 56 -6.58 7.19 2.85
CA GLY A 56 -6.81 6.25 3.94
C GLY A 56 -5.79 6.43 5.05
N LYS A 57 -5.92 5.58 6.07
CA LYS A 57 -4.94 5.46 7.15
C LYS A 57 -4.47 4.01 7.24
N SER A 58 -3.21 3.82 7.66
CA SER A 58 -2.67 2.50 7.97
C SER A 58 -3.28 1.94 9.27
N VAL A 59 -2.98 0.67 9.57
CA VAL A 59 -3.39 0.02 10.84
C VAL A 59 -3.01 0.86 12.06
N GLN A 60 -1.84 1.50 12.06
CA GLN A 60 -1.39 2.36 13.17
C GLN A 60 -1.82 3.84 13.02
N GLY A 61 -2.76 4.13 12.13
CA GLY A 61 -3.35 5.45 11.98
C GLY A 61 -2.52 6.47 11.20
N ARG A 62 -1.45 6.06 10.52
CA ARG A 62 -0.64 6.94 9.66
C ARG A 62 -1.37 7.24 8.37
N ASP A 63 -1.32 8.47 7.91
CA ASP A 63 -1.95 8.87 6.65
C ASP A 63 -1.27 8.20 5.44
N ILE A 64 -2.10 7.76 4.49
CA ILE A 64 -1.70 7.33 3.17
C ILE A 64 -2.13 8.45 2.22
N THR A 65 -1.15 9.13 1.64
CA THR A 65 -1.39 10.37 0.89
C THR A 65 -1.11 10.17 -0.60
N ALA A 66 -2.05 10.61 -1.43
CA ALA A 66 -1.90 10.76 -2.86
C ALA A 66 -1.56 12.23 -3.18
N TYR A 67 -0.54 12.46 -3.99
CA TYR A 67 -0.08 13.79 -4.42
C TYR A 67 -0.40 13.99 -5.90
N HIS A 68 -0.93 15.16 -6.26
CA HIS A 68 -1.46 15.44 -7.60
C HIS A 68 -0.64 16.50 -8.32
N PHE A 69 -0.34 16.24 -9.60
CA PHE A 69 0.42 17.11 -10.50
C PHE A 69 -0.31 17.23 -11.84
N GLY A 70 -0.45 18.44 -12.36
CA GLY A 70 -1.26 18.71 -13.55
C GLY A 70 -2.76 18.72 -13.23
N THR A 71 -3.58 19.14 -14.20
CA THR A 71 -5.02 19.39 -14.01
C THR A 71 -5.90 18.72 -15.09
N GLY A 72 -5.30 17.85 -15.91
CA GLY A 72 -6.02 17.13 -16.97
C GLY A 72 -6.98 16.07 -16.43
N ASP A 73 -7.90 15.63 -17.25
CA ASP A 73 -8.90 14.60 -16.91
C ASP A 73 -8.36 13.16 -17.06
N THR A 74 -7.22 12.99 -17.73
CA THR A 74 -6.56 11.69 -17.90
C THR A 74 -5.62 11.43 -16.73
N GLU A 75 -6.06 10.66 -15.75
CA GLU A 75 -5.23 10.35 -14.58
C GLU A 75 -4.30 9.17 -14.80
N LEU A 76 -3.01 9.37 -14.56
CA LEU A 76 -1.98 8.33 -14.44
C LEU A 76 -1.57 8.20 -12.98
N LEU A 77 -1.75 7.01 -12.41
CA LEU A 77 -1.47 6.74 -11.00
C LEU A 77 -0.15 5.97 -10.86
N PHE A 78 0.73 6.47 -10.00
CA PHE A 78 2.02 5.85 -9.66
C PHE A 78 2.07 5.52 -8.19
N ILE A 79 2.45 4.27 -7.83
CA ILE A 79 2.43 3.79 -6.45
C ILE A 79 3.79 3.21 -6.09
N GLY A 80 4.34 3.66 -4.96
CA GLY A 80 5.53 3.11 -4.32
C GLY A 80 5.24 2.55 -2.93
N GLY A 81 6.21 1.86 -2.35
CA GLY A 81 6.20 1.50 -0.94
C GLY A 81 5.10 0.55 -0.46
N ILE A 82 4.55 -0.31 -1.32
CA ILE A 82 3.59 -1.35 -0.88
C ILE A 82 4.23 -2.33 0.11
N HIS A 83 5.51 -2.63 -0.07
CA HIS A 83 6.29 -3.44 0.85
C HIS A 83 7.15 -2.59 1.82
N GLY A 84 6.74 -1.35 2.06
CA GLY A 84 7.29 -0.46 3.08
C GLY A 84 8.82 -0.45 3.13
N GLY A 85 9.36 -0.84 4.28
CA GLY A 85 10.80 -0.82 4.52
C GLY A 85 11.59 -1.96 3.87
N TYR A 86 10.95 -2.99 3.31
CA TYR A 86 11.65 -4.05 2.56
C TYR A 86 12.04 -3.59 1.15
N GLU A 87 11.14 -2.86 0.49
CA GLU A 87 11.33 -2.28 -0.83
C GLU A 87 11.40 -0.75 -0.74
N TRP A 88 12.14 -0.25 0.27
CA TRP A 88 12.26 1.17 0.57
C TRP A 88 12.73 2.02 -0.62
N ASN A 89 13.51 1.43 -1.53
CA ASN A 89 13.97 2.12 -2.73
C ASN A 89 12.80 2.50 -3.67
N THR A 90 11.69 1.77 -3.66
CA THR A 90 10.48 2.12 -4.43
C THR A 90 9.77 3.36 -3.88
N VAL A 91 9.89 3.62 -2.58
CA VAL A 91 9.45 4.87 -1.95
C VAL A 91 10.26 6.04 -2.47
N LEU A 92 11.61 5.88 -2.54
CA LEU A 92 12.49 6.92 -3.04
C LEU A 92 12.25 7.22 -4.52
N VAL A 93 12.02 6.20 -5.38
CA VAL A 93 11.62 6.40 -6.79
C VAL A 93 10.37 7.26 -6.89
N ALA A 94 9.37 6.98 -6.08
CA ALA A 94 8.11 7.75 -6.08
C ALA A 94 8.35 9.21 -5.66
N TYR A 95 9.21 9.45 -4.67
CA TYR A 95 9.59 10.81 -4.28
C TYR A 95 10.46 11.51 -5.33
N GLU A 96 11.35 10.81 -6.01
CA GLU A 96 12.13 11.36 -7.14
C GLU A 96 11.20 11.75 -8.30
N LEU A 97 10.14 10.96 -8.59
CA LEU A 97 9.10 11.35 -9.53
C LEU A 97 8.42 12.65 -9.11
N MET A 98 8.01 12.76 -7.85
CA MET A 98 7.35 13.98 -7.35
C MET A 98 8.25 15.20 -7.48
N ASP A 99 9.54 15.08 -7.16
CA ASP A 99 10.51 16.16 -7.29
C ASP A 99 10.74 16.55 -8.76
N TYR A 100 10.82 15.56 -9.64
CA TYR A 100 10.93 15.76 -11.08
C TYR A 100 9.72 16.52 -11.66
N LEU A 101 8.50 16.09 -11.34
CA LEU A 101 7.27 16.74 -11.81
C LEU A 101 7.13 18.17 -11.27
N LYS A 102 7.51 18.38 -10.01
CA LYS A 102 7.50 19.72 -9.39
C LYS A 102 8.51 20.66 -10.05
N ALA A 103 9.71 20.17 -10.36
CA ALA A 103 10.75 20.95 -11.02
C ALA A 103 10.47 21.19 -12.51
N ASN A 104 9.72 20.31 -13.16
CA ASN A 104 9.49 20.33 -14.60
C ASN A 104 7.99 20.20 -14.94
N PRO A 105 7.12 21.12 -14.50
CA PRO A 105 5.66 20.99 -14.67
C PRO A 105 5.24 20.91 -16.16
N ALA A 106 6.04 21.42 -17.08
CA ALA A 106 5.79 21.39 -18.50
C ALA A 106 5.90 19.99 -19.15
N VAL A 107 6.47 18.99 -18.44
CA VAL A 107 6.53 17.62 -18.94
C VAL A 107 5.17 16.92 -18.86
N ILE A 108 4.24 17.46 -18.05
CA ILE A 108 2.90 16.92 -17.89
C ILE A 108 2.02 17.50 -19.00
N PRO A 109 1.49 16.69 -19.91
CA PRO A 109 0.58 17.15 -20.95
C PRO A 109 -0.67 17.80 -20.35
N ALA A 110 -1.23 18.80 -21.02
CA ALA A 110 -2.36 19.59 -20.51
C ALA A 110 -3.62 18.74 -20.19
N ASN A 111 -3.80 17.62 -20.91
CA ASN A 111 -4.89 16.68 -20.67
C ASN A 111 -4.60 15.63 -19.60
N VAL A 112 -3.38 15.62 -19.00
CA VAL A 112 -2.94 14.60 -18.04
C VAL A 112 -2.89 15.17 -16.62
N LYS A 113 -3.33 14.34 -15.67
CA LYS A 113 -3.07 14.48 -14.23
C LYS A 113 -2.20 13.30 -13.79
N VAL A 114 -1.09 13.57 -13.14
CA VAL A 114 -0.26 12.54 -12.52
C VAL A 114 -0.56 12.50 -11.02
N THR A 115 -0.90 11.34 -10.52
CA THR A 115 -1.07 11.10 -9.08
C THR A 115 0.00 10.15 -8.58
N VAL A 116 0.64 10.48 -7.46
CA VAL A 116 1.70 9.67 -6.85
C VAL A 116 1.33 9.32 -5.41
N ILE A 117 1.32 8.03 -5.08
CA ILE A 117 1.23 7.51 -3.72
C ILE A 117 2.62 6.96 -3.37
N PRO A 118 3.47 7.74 -2.68
CA PRO A 118 4.86 7.34 -2.48
C PRO A 118 5.01 6.23 -1.43
N VAL A 119 4.11 6.15 -0.45
CA VAL A 119 4.20 5.23 0.69
C VAL A 119 2.84 4.57 0.93
N LEU A 120 2.65 3.39 0.37
CA LEU A 120 1.40 2.66 0.59
C LEU A 120 1.39 1.89 1.92
N ASN A 121 2.55 1.45 2.40
CA ASN A 121 2.72 0.80 3.71
C ASN A 121 3.55 1.68 4.66
N PRO A 122 2.94 2.74 5.23
CA PRO A 122 3.67 3.66 6.10
C PRO A 122 4.09 3.03 7.43
N ASP A 123 3.39 2.00 7.91
CA ASP A 123 3.74 1.27 9.13
C ASP A 123 5.00 0.41 8.92
N GLY A 124 5.07 -0.31 7.80
CA GLY A 124 6.25 -1.08 7.43
C GLY A 124 7.47 -0.19 7.18
N LEU A 125 7.29 0.95 6.53
CA LEU A 125 8.37 1.93 6.34
C LEU A 125 8.85 2.47 7.69
N ASN A 126 7.94 2.93 8.54
CA ASN A 126 8.28 3.46 9.85
C ASN A 126 9.00 2.43 10.73
N LYS A 127 8.60 1.17 10.69
CA LYS A 127 9.24 0.08 11.42
C LYS A 127 10.71 -0.10 11.04
N THR A 128 11.07 0.16 9.78
CA THR A 128 12.43 -0.01 9.26
C THR A 128 13.25 1.26 9.40
N VAL A 129 12.71 2.41 8.96
CA VAL A 129 13.47 3.66 8.80
C VAL A 129 13.22 4.64 9.95
N GLY A 130 12.16 4.44 10.75
CA GLY A 130 11.77 5.34 11.84
C GLY A 130 10.91 6.53 11.38
N THR A 131 10.55 6.60 10.10
CA THR A 131 9.63 7.60 9.54
C THR A 131 8.66 6.95 8.53
N SER A 132 7.52 7.56 8.33
CA SER A 132 6.53 7.17 7.30
C SER A 132 6.47 8.16 6.12
N THR A 133 7.44 9.08 6.05
CA THR A 133 7.52 10.13 5.04
C THR A 133 8.88 10.08 4.34
N ARG A 134 9.36 11.22 3.82
CA ARG A 134 10.67 11.32 3.15
C ARG A 134 11.82 10.93 4.08
N PHE A 135 12.79 10.25 3.52
CA PHE A 135 14.04 9.86 4.15
C PHE A 135 15.16 9.79 3.10
N ALA A 136 16.39 9.65 3.50
CA ALA A 136 17.52 9.38 2.62
C ALA A 136 17.90 7.91 2.65
N ALA A 137 18.49 7.38 1.57
CA ALA A 137 18.98 5.99 1.55
C ALA A 137 19.97 5.67 2.69
N ALA A 138 20.71 6.68 3.16
CA ALA A 138 21.63 6.55 4.29
C ALA A 138 20.91 6.34 5.65
N ASP A 139 19.62 6.67 5.74
CA ASP A 139 18.82 6.48 6.97
C ASP A 139 18.33 5.04 7.11
N VAL A 140 18.45 4.22 6.06
CA VAL A 140 17.99 2.84 6.06
C VAL A 140 19.00 1.95 6.80
N PRO A 141 18.58 1.25 7.87
CA PRO A 141 19.48 0.38 8.60
C PRO A 141 19.94 -0.81 7.75
N ALA A 142 21.20 -1.20 7.89
CA ALA A 142 21.77 -2.35 7.20
C ALA A 142 21.18 -3.70 7.66
N SER A 143 20.33 -3.72 8.68
CA SER A 143 19.72 -4.95 9.22
C SER A 143 18.67 -5.51 8.25
N GLU A 144 19.02 -6.59 7.56
CA GLU A 144 18.10 -7.34 6.70
C GLU A 144 16.83 -7.77 7.47
N ALA A 145 16.98 -8.20 8.71
CA ALA A 145 15.84 -8.60 9.53
C ALA A 145 14.82 -7.47 9.76
N LEU A 146 15.28 -6.22 9.95
CA LEU A 146 14.42 -5.05 10.06
C LEU A 146 13.77 -4.71 8.72
N GLN A 147 14.51 -4.78 7.61
CA GLN A 147 13.97 -4.54 6.28
C GLN A 147 12.89 -5.58 5.95
N VAL A 148 13.17 -6.88 6.14
CA VAL A 148 12.20 -7.97 5.94
C VAL A 148 10.95 -7.78 6.81
N ALA A 149 11.11 -7.37 8.08
CA ALA A 149 9.98 -7.08 8.97
C ALA A 149 9.15 -5.88 8.52
N GLY A 150 9.74 -4.95 7.77
CA GLY A 150 9.08 -3.81 7.15
C GLY A 150 8.33 -4.10 5.86
N ARG A 151 8.40 -5.35 5.34
CA ARG A 151 7.60 -5.78 4.19
C ARG A 151 6.11 -5.78 4.51
N PHE A 152 5.75 -6.22 5.69
CA PHE A 152 4.38 -6.42 6.12
C PHE A 152 3.81 -5.14 6.76
N ASN A 153 2.49 -4.98 6.70
CA ASN A 153 1.82 -3.95 7.49
C ASN A 153 1.83 -4.27 8.99
N ALA A 154 1.21 -3.44 9.82
CA ALA A 154 1.23 -3.66 11.29
C ALA A 154 0.42 -4.89 11.74
N ASN A 155 -0.49 -5.42 10.92
CA ASN A 155 -1.19 -6.69 11.13
C ASN A 155 -0.38 -7.92 10.65
N THR A 156 0.88 -7.73 10.21
CA THR A 156 1.73 -8.77 9.60
C THR A 156 1.16 -9.37 8.31
N VAL A 157 0.35 -8.63 7.58
CA VAL A 157 -0.19 -8.99 6.28
C VAL A 157 0.73 -8.47 5.17
N ASP A 158 0.99 -9.29 4.16
CA ASP A 158 1.59 -8.86 2.90
C ASP A 158 0.53 -8.14 2.09
N LEU A 159 0.61 -6.80 2.02
CA LEU A 159 -0.39 -6.00 1.33
C LEU A 159 -0.55 -6.39 -0.14
N ASN A 160 0.52 -6.87 -0.79
CA ASN A 160 0.44 -7.36 -2.17
C ASN A 160 -0.09 -8.80 -2.28
N ARG A 161 -0.80 -9.27 -1.24
CA ARG A 161 -1.62 -10.49 -1.21
C ARG A 161 -3.04 -10.21 -0.72
N ASN A 162 -3.38 -8.93 -0.52
CA ASN A 162 -4.66 -8.53 0.08
C ASN A 162 -5.66 -7.93 -0.92
N PHE A 163 -5.39 -8.01 -2.23
CA PHE A 163 -6.30 -7.56 -3.30
C PHE A 163 -7.13 -8.70 -3.89
N ASP A 164 -8.21 -8.38 -4.61
CA ASP A 164 -9.18 -9.34 -5.14
C ASP A 164 -8.86 -9.73 -6.60
N CYS A 165 -7.78 -10.50 -6.80
CA CYS A 165 -7.58 -11.40 -7.94
C CYS A 165 -6.93 -12.67 -7.40
N ASP A 166 -7.67 -13.78 -7.41
CA ASP A 166 -7.24 -15.07 -6.84
C ASP A 166 -6.81 -14.96 -5.37
N TRP A 167 -7.50 -14.11 -4.60
CA TRP A 167 -7.16 -13.89 -3.20
C TRP A 167 -7.18 -15.20 -2.40
N GLN A 168 -6.19 -15.36 -1.55
CA GLN A 168 -6.08 -16.46 -0.59
C GLN A 168 -5.63 -15.90 0.76
N ALA A 169 -6.11 -16.49 1.85
CA ALA A 169 -5.71 -16.11 3.21
C ALA A 169 -4.21 -16.32 3.47
N THR A 170 -3.61 -17.29 2.76
CA THR A 170 -2.17 -17.58 2.77
C THR A 170 -1.65 -17.58 1.34
N GLY A 171 -0.77 -16.66 1.01
CA GLY A 171 -0.08 -16.58 -0.27
C GLY A 171 1.39 -16.96 -0.16
N LYS A 172 2.13 -16.85 -1.27
CA LYS A 172 3.57 -17.10 -1.31
C LYS A 172 4.35 -15.80 -1.51
N TRP A 173 5.47 -15.67 -0.82
CA TRP A 173 6.56 -14.75 -1.12
C TRP A 173 7.83 -15.57 -1.32
N GLN A 174 8.21 -15.76 -2.59
CA GLN A 174 9.20 -16.76 -2.97
C GLN A 174 8.76 -18.16 -2.47
N THR A 175 9.53 -18.77 -1.57
CA THR A 175 9.22 -20.07 -0.96
C THR A 175 8.53 -19.98 0.39
N LYS A 176 8.31 -18.75 0.92
CA LYS A 176 7.73 -18.53 2.25
C LYS A 176 6.23 -18.30 2.17
N ASP A 177 5.49 -18.85 3.12
CA ASP A 177 4.09 -18.50 3.33
C ASP A 177 3.98 -17.12 3.95
N VAL A 178 3.03 -16.32 3.43
CA VAL A 178 2.71 -14.98 3.95
C VAL A 178 1.20 -14.84 4.09
N SER A 179 0.76 -14.01 5.03
CA SER A 179 -0.66 -13.73 5.23
C SER A 179 -1.18 -12.80 4.14
N GLY A 180 -2.31 -13.17 3.53
CA GLY A 180 -3.12 -12.32 2.65
C GLY A 180 -4.24 -11.57 3.38
N GLY A 181 -4.27 -11.62 4.72
CA GLY A 181 -5.33 -11.05 5.54
C GLY A 181 -6.52 -11.99 5.74
N SER A 182 -7.58 -11.51 6.38
CA SER A 182 -8.79 -12.29 6.68
C SER A 182 -9.78 -12.36 5.52
N ALA A 183 -9.68 -11.42 4.58
CA ALA A 183 -10.43 -11.33 3.32
C ALA A 183 -9.66 -10.45 2.35
N ALA A 184 -10.04 -10.47 1.06
CA ALA A 184 -9.58 -9.44 0.13
C ALA A 184 -9.99 -8.07 0.68
N PHE A 185 -9.04 -7.11 0.67
CA PHE A 185 -9.21 -5.76 1.23
C PHE A 185 -9.52 -5.71 2.74
N SER A 186 -9.11 -6.72 3.50
CA SER A 186 -9.23 -6.68 4.96
C SER A 186 -8.33 -5.62 5.60
N GLU A 187 -7.28 -5.20 4.91
CA GLU A 187 -6.33 -4.24 5.44
C GLU A 187 -6.73 -2.80 5.04
N PRO A 188 -6.63 -1.84 5.96
CA PRO A 188 -7.03 -0.46 5.68
C PRO A 188 -6.23 0.18 4.56
N GLU A 189 -4.97 -0.21 4.37
CA GLU A 189 -4.10 0.28 3.29
C GLU A 189 -4.62 -0.16 1.91
N SER A 190 -4.95 -1.43 1.73
CA SER A 190 -5.50 -1.95 0.49
C SER A 190 -6.91 -1.42 0.22
N MET A 191 -7.72 -1.26 1.27
CA MET A 191 -9.04 -0.63 1.19
C MET A 191 -8.95 0.84 0.76
N GLY A 192 -7.95 1.59 1.26
CA GLY A 192 -7.70 2.97 0.86
C GLY A 192 -7.41 3.09 -0.64
N VAL A 193 -6.56 2.21 -1.19
CA VAL A 193 -6.29 2.14 -2.64
C VAL A 193 -7.56 1.78 -3.41
N LYS A 194 -8.31 0.77 -2.94
CA LYS A 194 -9.56 0.36 -3.59
C LYS A 194 -10.52 1.52 -3.72
N ASN A 195 -10.82 2.22 -2.63
CA ASN A 195 -11.75 3.35 -2.61
C ASN A 195 -11.27 4.49 -3.53
N TYR A 196 -9.96 4.79 -3.50
CA TYR A 196 -9.36 5.80 -4.38
C TYR A 196 -9.53 5.43 -5.85
N VAL A 197 -9.17 4.22 -6.24
CA VAL A 197 -9.23 3.73 -7.64
C VAL A 197 -10.67 3.68 -8.14
N GLU A 198 -11.63 3.21 -7.34
CA GLU A 198 -13.05 3.15 -7.71
C GLU A 198 -13.65 4.54 -7.92
N THR A 199 -13.16 5.56 -7.19
CA THR A 199 -13.61 6.95 -7.28
C THR A 199 -12.94 7.68 -8.44
N SER A 200 -11.61 7.61 -8.53
CA SER A 200 -10.81 8.39 -9.50
C SER A 200 -10.74 7.74 -10.88
N LYS A 201 -10.88 6.42 -10.97
CA LYS A 201 -10.84 5.61 -12.21
C LYS A 201 -9.62 5.95 -13.07
N PRO A 202 -8.41 5.78 -12.56
CA PRO A 202 -7.20 6.15 -13.28
C PRO A 202 -7.12 5.44 -14.64
N ARG A 203 -6.63 6.16 -15.64
CA ARG A 203 -6.50 5.65 -17.02
C ARG A 203 -5.43 4.56 -17.14
N ALA A 204 -4.39 4.64 -16.29
CA ALA A 204 -3.34 3.64 -16.16
C ALA A 204 -2.70 3.72 -14.78
N VAL A 205 -2.14 2.58 -14.34
CA VAL A 205 -1.44 2.49 -13.05
C VAL A 205 -0.06 1.86 -13.23
N VAL A 206 0.94 2.46 -12.59
CA VAL A 206 2.30 1.93 -12.48
C VAL A 206 2.59 1.67 -11.01
N VAL A 207 3.00 0.45 -10.67
CA VAL A 207 3.38 0.10 -9.31
C VAL A 207 4.84 -0.32 -9.30
N TRP A 208 5.65 0.33 -8.45
CA TRP A 208 7.04 -0.03 -8.27
C TRP A 208 7.22 -1.09 -7.20
N TYR A 209 8.06 -2.07 -7.54
CA TYR A 209 8.52 -3.16 -6.67
C TYR A 209 10.04 -3.35 -6.79
N SER A 210 10.60 -4.22 -6.01
CA SER A 210 11.96 -4.76 -6.16
C SER A 210 12.02 -6.20 -5.62
N SER A 211 12.86 -7.05 -6.11
CA SER A 211 13.89 -6.89 -7.12
C SER A 211 13.77 -8.02 -8.17
N ALA A 212 13.59 -7.68 -9.42
CA ALA A 212 13.62 -8.66 -10.51
C ALA A 212 14.12 -8.04 -11.82
N GLY A 213 14.20 -6.70 -11.90
CA GLY A 213 14.72 -5.99 -13.06
C GLY A 213 13.85 -6.15 -14.29
N GLY A 214 12.62 -5.57 -14.33
CA GLY A 214 11.75 -5.70 -15.49
C GLY A 214 10.41 -5.00 -15.36
N VAL A 215 9.69 -4.94 -16.47
CA VAL A 215 8.32 -4.43 -16.57
C VAL A 215 7.38 -5.60 -16.85
N PHE A 216 6.43 -5.83 -15.97
CA PHE A 216 5.52 -6.97 -16.02
C PHE A 216 4.09 -6.50 -16.29
N ALA A 217 3.46 -7.08 -17.30
CA ALA A 217 2.06 -6.84 -17.59
C ALA A 217 1.15 -7.51 -16.56
N SER A 218 0.01 -6.89 -16.27
CA SER A 218 -1.00 -7.45 -15.37
C SER A 218 -2.10 -8.19 -16.13
N SER A 219 -2.67 -9.22 -15.51
CA SER A 219 -3.87 -9.91 -15.97
C SER A 219 -4.57 -10.64 -14.83
N CYS A 220 -5.91 -10.76 -14.94
CA CYS A 220 -6.70 -11.60 -14.04
C CYS A 220 -7.71 -12.37 -14.90
N HIS A 221 -7.41 -13.64 -15.22
CA HIS A 221 -8.20 -14.61 -16.04
C HIS A 221 -8.44 -14.23 -17.51
N ASN A 222 -8.56 -12.94 -17.84
CA ASN A 222 -8.95 -12.50 -19.20
C ASN A 222 -7.75 -12.26 -20.13
N GLY A 223 -6.55 -12.66 -19.71
CA GLY A 223 -5.31 -12.35 -20.44
C GLY A 223 -4.91 -10.87 -20.29
N VAL A 224 -3.78 -10.52 -20.88
CA VAL A 224 -3.26 -9.15 -20.87
C VAL A 224 -4.01 -8.30 -21.87
N SER A 225 -4.57 -7.16 -21.45
CA SER A 225 -5.26 -6.25 -22.35
C SER A 225 -4.30 -5.62 -23.37
N ALA A 226 -4.81 -5.21 -24.53
CA ALA A 226 -4.02 -4.52 -25.55
C ALA A 226 -3.36 -3.25 -25.01
N GLU A 227 -4.08 -2.51 -24.14
CA GLU A 227 -3.56 -1.30 -23.52
C GLU A 227 -2.45 -1.63 -22.51
N THR A 228 -2.63 -2.63 -21.65
CA THR A 228 -1.59 -3.10 -20.72
C THR A 228 -0.32 -3.52 -21.46
N ASN A 229 -0.47 -4.26 -22.59
CA ASN A 229 0.67 -4.62 -23.44
C ASN A 229 1.39 -3.38 -23.98
N THR A 230 0.63 -2.36 -24.40
CA THR A 230 1.19 -1.10 -24.91
C THR A 230 1.97 -0.37 -23.83
N LEU A 231 1.41 -0.26 -22.60
CA LEU A 231 2.10 0.36 -21.46
C LEU A 231 3.39 -0.37 -21.11
N THR A 232 3.31 -1.71 -20.99
CA THR A 232 4.47 -2.56 -20.69
C THR A 232 5.59 -2.32 -21.69
N LYS A 233 5.25 -2.37 -23.00
CA LYS A 233 6.24 -2.16 -24.06
C LYS A 233 6.82 -0.75 -24.04
N LYS A 234 5.99 0.29 -23.91
CA LYS A 234 6.46 1.68 -23.94
C LYS A 234 7.38 1.99 -22.76
N PHE A 235 7.01 1.57 -21.56
CA PHE A 235 7.84 1.77 -20.38
C PHE A 235 9.17 0.99 -20.52
N ALA A 236 9.10 -0.28 -20.92
CA ALA A 236 10.27 -1.13 -21.09
C ALA A 236 11.24 -0.61 -22.15
N ASP A 237 10.75 -0.27 -23.36
CA ASP A 237 11.57 0.25 -24.45
C ASP A 237 12.31 1.54 -24.05
N ALA A 238 11.63 2.44 -23.33
CA ALA A 238 12.22 3.72 -22.95
C ALA A 238 13.20 3.59 -21.77
N SER A 239 12.86 2.76 -20.78
CA SER A 239 13.68 2.57 -19.57
C SER A 239 14.86 1.64 -19.79
N GLY A 240 14.78 0.75 -20.78
CA GLY A 240 15.77 -0.32 -21.02
C GLY A 240 15.59 -1.54 -20.11
N TYR A 241 14.48 -1.62 -19.36
CA TYR A 241 14.10 -2.86 -18.69
C TYR A 241 13.54 -3.89 -19.67
N PRO A 242 13.73 -5.20 -19.45
CA PRO A 242 13.02 -6.22 -20.20
C PRO A 242 11.52 -6.17 -19.93
N ALA A 243 10.70 -6.48 -20.96
CA ALA A 243 9.26 -6.59 -20.88
C ALA A 243 8.81 -8.04 -20.71
N TYR A 244 7.89 -8.28 -19.79
CA TYR A 244 7.33 -9.60 -19.50
C TYR A 244 5.80 -9.57 -19.56
N GLN A 245 5.22 -10.66 -20.08
CA GLN A 245 3.76 -10.82 -20.17
C GLN A 245 3.11 -11.18 -18.84
N SER A 246 3.87 -11.70 -17.90
CA SER A 246 3.41 -12.06 -16.55
C SER A 246 4.59 -12.22 -15.61
N PHE A 247 4.34 -12.06 -14.32
CA PHE A 247 5.27 -12.48 -13.29
C PHE A 247 5.08 -13.98 -13.02
N ASN A 248 6.14 -14.77 -13.21
CA ASN A 248 6.09 -16.23 -13.11
C ASN A 248 7.24 -16.84 -12.30
N PHE A 249 7.93 -16.04 -11.48
CA PHE A 249 9.03 -16.55 -10.64
C PHE A 249 8.55 -17.39 -9.45
N TYR A 250 7.31 -17.14 -8.99
CA TYR A 250 6.58 -17.92 -8.01
C TYR A 250 5.08 -17.60 -8.11
N GLU A 251 4.24 -18.38 -7.43
CA GLU A 251 2.79 -18.19 -7.45
C GLU A 251 2.41 -16.82 -6.85
N ILE A 252 1.57 -16.08 -7.57
CA ILE A 252 1.04 -14.79 -7.14
C ILE A 252 -0.47 -14.91 -6.98
N THR A 253 -0.97 -14.54 -5.82
CA THR A 253 -2.39 -14.47 -5.48
C THR A 253 -2.68 -13.15 -4.78
N GLY A 254 -3.82 -12.54 -5.06
CA GLY A 254 -4.26 -11.32 -4.36
C GLY A 254 -3.35 -10.12 -4.55
N ASP A 255 -2.69 -9.96 -5.72
CA ASP A 255 -1.82 -8.81 -5.97
C ASP A 255 -2.56 -7.62 -6.58
N MET A 256 -2.02 -6.42 -6.37
CA MET A 256 -2.68 -5.16 -6.75
C MET A 256 -2.86 -5.01 -8.26
N VAL A 257 -1.82 -5.26 -9.05
CA VAL A 257 -1.90 -4.99 -10.49
C VAL A 257 -2.84 -5.97 -11.20
N ASN A 258 -2.92 -7.23 -10.76
CA ASN A 258 -3.87 -8.18 -11.31
C ASN A 258 -5.32 -7.85 -10.90
N TRP A 259 -5.54 -7.34 -9.66
CA TRP A 259 -6.84 -6.78 -9.29
C TRP A 259 -7.22 -5.59 -10.18
N LEU A 260 -6.30 -4.67 -10.47
CA LEU A 260 -6.55 -3.56 -11.41
C LEU A 260 -6.94 -4.08 -12.80
N ALA A 261 -6.26 -5.12 -13.30
CA ALA A 261 -6.64 -5.77 -14.55
C ALA A 261 -8.06 -6.37 -14.49
N LYS A 262 -8.48 -6.96 -13.35
CA LYS A 262 -9.85 -7.42 -13.10
C LYS A 262 -10.87 -6.28 -13.20
N GLN A 263 -10.49 -5.06 -12.81
CA GLN A 263 -11.30 -3.85 -12.94
C GLN A 263 -11.24 -3.21 -14.35
N ASN A 264 -10.58 -3.85 -15.32
CA ASN A 264 -10.29 -3.32 -16.65
C ASN A 264 -9.46 -2.02 -16.64
N ILE A 265 -8.65 -1.83 -15.62
CA ILE A 265 -7.69 -0.71 -15.51
C ILE A 265 -6.32 -1.23 -15.94
N PRO A 266 -5.74 -0.70 -17.02
CA PRO A 266 -4.40 -1.07 -17.47
C PRO A 266 -3.37 -0.78 -16.38
N ALA A 267 -2.62 -1.81 -15.96
CA ALA A 267 -1.64 -1.68 -14.90
C ALA A 267 -0.36 -2.47 -15.23
N ILE A 268 0.78 -1.95 -14.79
CA ILE A 268 2.08 -2.61 -14.91
C ILE A 268 2.82 -2.61 -13.58
N SER A 269 3.57 -3.70 -13.33
CA SER A 269 4.58 -3.74 -12.28
C SER A 269 5.94 -3.38 -12.86
N VAL A 270 6.61 -2.39 -12.28
CA VAL A 270 8.00 -2.07 -12.59
C VAL A 270 8.86 -2.54 -11.43
N LEU A 271 9.61 -3.61 -11.64
CA LEU A 271 10.50 -4.16 -10.63
C LEU A 271 11.92 -3.63 -10.84
N LEU A 272 12.43 -2.90 -9.84
CA LEU A 272 13.82 -2.45 -9.82
C LEU A 272 14.77 -3.66 -9.80
N THR A 273 16.02 -3.48 -10.23
CA THR A 273 16.99 -4.59 -10.35
C THR A 273 17.43 -5.10 -8.99
N ASN A 274 17.46 -4.23 -7.96
CA ASN A 274 17.90 -4.56 -6.61
C ASN A 274 17.07 -3.79 -5.57
N HIS A 275 17.33 -4.00 -4.28
CA HIS A 275 16.61 -3.35 -3.17
C HIS A 275 17.27 -2.03 -2.70
N THR A 276 18.28 -1.51 -3.37
CA THR A 276 19.04 -0.34 -2.89
C THR A 276 19.07 0.84 -3.84
N ASP A 277 19.04 0.60 -5.16
CA ASP A 277 19.06 1.65 -6.15
C ASP A 277 17.63 2.04 -6.58
N THR A 278 17.42 3.32 -6.84
CA THR A 278 16.16 3.80 -7.43
C THR A 278 16.14 3.63 -8.95
N GLU A 279 17.31 3.48 -9.57
CA GLU A 279 17.48 3.44 -11.04
C GLU A 279 16.70 4.59 -11.71
N TRP A 280 16.70 5.78 -11.06
CA TRP A 280 15.84 6.90 -11.44
C TRP A 280 15.92 7.25 -12.92
N SER A 281 17.13 7.28 -13.50
CA SER A 281 17.30 7.61 -14.94
C SER A 281 16.53 6.67 -15.87
N LYS A 282 16.36 5.39 -15.52
CA LYS A 282 15.56 4.43 -16.26
C LYS A 282 14.07 4.71 -16.02
N ASN A 283 13.68 4.85 -14.76
CA ASN A 283 12.30 5.09 -14.36
C ASN A 283 11.75 6.39 -14.94
N GLN A 284 12.54 7.48 -14.92
CA GLN A 284 12.17 8.75 -15.53
C GLN A 284 11.84 8.59 -17.02
N LYS A 285 12.70 7.91 -17.81
CA LYS A 285 12.44 7.67 -19.24
C LYS A 285 11.15 6.88 -19.47
N GLY A 286 10.90 5.86 -18.63
CA GLY A 286 9.65 5.09 -18.69
C GLY A 286 8.43 5.97 -18.41
N VAL A 287 8.50 6.81 -17.37
CA VAL A 287 7.44 7.78 -17.05
C VAL A 287 7.21 8.76 -18.19
N ASP A 288 8.26 9.37 -18.74
CA ASP A 288 8.18 10.34 -19.84
C ASP A 288 7.53 9.70 -21.08
N ALA A 289 7.85 8.43 -21.38
CA ALA A 289 7.23 7.68 -22.49
C ALA A 289 5.73 7.47 -22.27
N LEU A 290 5.27 7.22 -21.03
CA LEU A 290 3.85 7.12 -20.72
C LEU A 290 3.15 8.47 -20.78
N LEU A 291 3.75 9.54 -20.25
CA LEU A 291 3.21 10.90 -20.37
C LEU A 291 3.02 11.29 -21.83
N GLY A 292 4.03 11.05 -22.68
CA GLY A 292 3.94 11.29 -24.11
C GLY A 292 2.87 10.44 -24.81
N TYR A 293 2.68 9.20 -24.38
CA TYR A 293 1.65 8.32 -24.96
C TYR A 293 0.23 8.79 -24.66
N TYR A 294 -0.02 9.33 -23.48
CA TYR A 294 -1.33 9.85 -23.09
C TYR A 294 -1.53 11.34 -23.43
N ALA A 295 -0.52 12.02 -23.98
CA ALA A 295 -0.66 13.37 -24.53
C ALA A 295 -1.65 13.37 -25.70
N LYS A 296 -2.59 14.30 -25.71
CA LYS A 296 -3.59 14.50 -26.79
C LYS A 296 -3.46 15.89 -27.40
#